data_9d1d92020a5a9a2ce705d96e461a901c
#
_entry.id   9d1d92020a5a9a2ce705d96e461a901c
#
_cell.length_a   1.000
_cell.length_b   1.000
_cell.length_c   1.000
_cell.angle_alpha   90.00
_cell.angle_beta   90.00
_cell.angle_gamma   90.00
#
_symmetry.space_group_name_H-M   'P 1'
#
loop_
_entity.id
_entity.type
_entity.pdbx_description
1 polymer ?
#
loop_
_entity_poly.entity_id
_entity_poly.type
_entity_poly.pdbx_seq_one_letter_code
_entity_poly.pdbx_strand_id
1 'polypeptide(L)'
;MRYLIVLSVLVVALAATATASAGGWATVGFAPLPDGAAAGTTWKPTITVLQHGRTPLGGLSPVVTITGDGGVETFTATETSEVGVYEASVVFPAEGDWRVVIDSGFGESRVTYGPVTIGSIPAGEPSSFPALPVGVGIIAGAALLAAGMFGVIRQRRLTPAS
;
A
#
# COMPACT_ATOMS: atom_id res chain seq x y z
N MET A 1 19.76 19.81 -65.44
CA MET A 1 18.61 19.13 -64.87
C MET A 1 18.96 17.86 -64.10
N ARG A 2 19.79 16.96 -64.60
CA ARG A 2 20.15 15.68 -63.90
C ARG A 2 20.77 15.91 -62.51
N TYR A 3 21.63 16.90 -62.33
CA TYR A 3 22.29 17.18 -61.04
C TYR A 3 21.33 17.78 -59.98
N LEU A 4 20.32 18.56 -60.44
CA LEU A 4 19.29 19.08 -59.54
C LEU A 4 18.41 17.95 -58.95
N ILE A 5 18.10 16.94 -59.77
CA ILE A 5 17.32 15.79 -59.30
C ILE A 5 18.13 14.96 -58.31
N VAL A 6 19.40 14.71 -58.57
CA VAL A 6 20.30 14.00 -57.65
C VAL A 6 20.48 14.75 -56.33
N LEU A 7 20.61 16.08 -56.40
CA LEU A 7 20.75 16.91 -55.21
C LEU A 7 19.46 16.93 -54.36
N SER A 8 18.29 16.97 -55.00
CA SER A 8 17.01 16.91 -54.29
C SER A 8 16.76 15.58 -53.63
N VAL A 9 17.11 14.48 -54.27
CA VAL A 9 17.01 13.12 -53.69
C VAL A 9 17.96 12.96 -52.50
N LEU A 10 19.17 13.51 -52.59
CA LEU A 10 20.13 13.46 -51.46
C LEU A 10 19.66 14.30 -50.27
N VAL A 11 19.06 15.46 -50.49
CA VAL A 11 18.50 16.31 -49.41
C VAL A 11 17.31 15.63 -48.73
N VAL A 12 16.43 14.97 -49.49
CA VAL A 12 15.30 14.20 -48.93
C VAL A 12 15.79 13.00 -48.13
N ALA A 13 16.83 12.30 -48.61
CA ALA A 13 17.41 11.17 -47.88
C ALA A 13 18.10 11.60 -46.56
N LEU A 14 18.71 12.79 -46.50
CA LEU A 14 19.29 13.34 -45.27
C LEU A 14 18.21 13.81 -44.28
N ALA A 15 17.04 14.26 -44.77
CA ALA A 15 15.92 14.68 -43.93
C ALA A 15 15.20 13.51 -43.30
N ALA A 16 15.35 12.30 -43.81
CA ALA A 16 14.79 11.06 -43.25
C ALA A 16 15.70 10.38 -42.21
N THR A 17 16.51 11.18 -41.48
CA THR A 17 17.18 10.65 -40.29
C THR A 17 16.12 10.38 -39.24
N ALA A 18 15.63 9.13 -39.21
CA ALA A 18 14.91 8.62 -38.08
C ALA A 18 15.79 8.89 -36.85
N THR A 19 15.26 9.63 -35.89
CA THR A 19 15.89 9.75 -34.57
C THR A 19 16.02 8.33 -34.02
N ALA A 20 17.20 7.73 -34.19
CA ALA A 20 17.55 6.54 -33.45
C ALA A 20 17.51 6.94 -31.99
N SER A 21 16.39 6.70 -31.32
CA SER A 21 16.31 6.75 -29.88
C SER A 21 17.28 5.66 -29.41
N ALA A 22 18.49 6.05 -29.06
CA ALA A 22 19.40 5.20 -28.30
C ALA A 22 18.72 5.01 -26.95
N GLY A 23 17.77 4.03 -26.90
CA GLY A 23 16.92 3.79 -25.78
C GLY A 23 17.75 3.54 -24.55
N GLY A 24 17.77 4.51 -23.64
CA GLY A 24 18.27 4.29 -22.30
C GLY A 24 17.45 3.14 -21.71
N TRP A 25 18.12 2.16 -21.12
CA TRP A 25 17.46 1.10 -20.37
C TRP A 25 17.87 1.20 -18.89
N ALA A 26 16.93 0.83 -18.02
CA ALA A 26 17.17 0.73 -16.59
C ALA A 26 16.88 -0.68 -16.10
N THR A 27 17.59 -1.08 -15.06
CA THR A 27 17.24 -2.25 -14.26
C THR A 27 16.26 -1.81 -13.18
N VAL A 28 15.16 -2.52 -13.06
CA VAL A 28 14.16 -2.32 -12.01
C VAL A 28 14.23 -3.51 -11.05
N GLY A 29 14.48 -3.23 -9.78
CA GLY A 29 14.37 -4.18 -8.69
C GLY A 29 13.28 -3.74 -7.71
N PHE A 30 12.71 -4.67 -6.95
CA PHE A 30 11.78 -4.32 -5.88
C PHE A 30 11.79 -5.36 -4.74
N ALA A 31 11.51 -4.89 -3.53
CA ALA A 31 11.39 -5.71 -2.33
C ALA A 31 10.57 -4.96 -1.25
N PRO A 32 9.89 -5.66 -0.32
CA PRO A 32 9.69 -7.11 -0.31
C PRO A 32 8.76 -7.58 -1.44
N LEU A 33 8.80 -8.87 -1.75
CA LEU A 33 7.82 -9.49 -2.64
C LEU A 33 6.44 -9.52 -1.97
N PRO A 34 5.34 -9.54 -2.76
CA PRO A 34 3.99 -9.53 -2.20
C PRO A 34 3.52 -10.89 -1.67
N ASP A 35 4.40 -11.88 -1.63
CA ASP A 35 4.08 -13.23 -1.17
C ASP A 35 3.60 -13.21 0.28
N GLY A 36 2.42 -13.78 0.52
CA GLY A 36 1.76 -13.77 1.83
C GLY A 36 1.02 -12.48 2.16
N ALA A 37 0.93 -11.53 1.24
CA ALA A 37 0.06 -10.38 1.39
C ALA A 37 -1.41 -10.82 1.46
N ALA A 38 -2.24 -10.05 2.17
CA ALA A 38 -3.67 -10.28 2.25
C ALA A 38 -4.44 -9.15 1.55
N ALA A 39 -5.58 -9.49 0.97
CA ALA A 39 -6.47 -8.52 0.35
C ALA A 39 -6.84 -7.40 1.34
N GLY A 40 -6.94 -6.17 0.86
CA GLY A 40 -7.25 -5.00 1.69
C GLY A 40 -6.10 -4.53 2.60
N THR A 41 -4.97 -5.23 2.66
CA THR A 41 -3.79 -4.77 3.40
C THR A 41 -2.83 -4.00 2.48
N THR A 42 -2.11 -3.03 3.05
CA THR A 42 -1.14 -2.25 2.28
C THR A 42 0.17 -3.00 2.17
N TRP A 43 0.58 -3.32 0.95
CA TRP A 43 1.91 -3.77 0.62
C TRP A 43 2.77 -2.57 0.18
N LYS A 44 3.96 -2.42 0.77
CA LYS A 44 4.86 -1.29 0.51
C LYS A 44 6.17 -1.78 -0.12
N PRO A 45 6.23 -1.93 -1.45
CA PRO A 45 7.48 -2.24 -2.12
C PRO A 45 8.40 -1.02 -2.18
N THR A 46 9.66 -1.27 -1.90
CA THR A 46 10.76 -0.38 -2.24
C THR A 46 11.23 -0.75 -3.65
N ILE A 47 11.25 0.21 -4.56
CA ILE A 47 11.59 0.04 -5.98
C ILE A 47 12.93 0.72 -6.21
N THR A 48 13.90 0.00 -6.75
CA THR A 48 15.21 0.54 -7.11
C THR A 48 15.33 0.62 -8.62
N VAL A 49 15.68 1.78 -9.15
CA VAL A 49 15.85 2.02 -10.59
C VAL A 49 17.30 2.42 -10.87
N LEU A 50 18.02 1.57 -11.62
CA LEU A 50 19.43 1.78 -11.93
C LEU A 50 19.64 1.84 -13.44
N GLN A 51 20.20 2.92 -13.95
CA GLN A 51 20.64 3.01 -15.34
C GLN A 51 21.78 2.02 -15.56
N HIS A 52 21.63 1.16 -16.57
CA HIS A 52 22.58 0.09 -16.90
C HIS A 52 22.96 -0.80 -15.69
N GLY A 53 22.05 -0.93 -14.71
CA GLY A 53 22.26 -1.73 -13.50
C GLY A 53 23.30 -1.16 -12.52
N ARG A 54 23.69 0.11 -12.64
CA ARG A 54 24.79 0.69 -11.83
C ARG A 54 24.49 2.06 -11.27
N THR A 55 23.97 2.97 -12.08
CA THR A 55 23.78 4.37 -11.70
C THR A 55 22.36 4.61 -11.25
N PRO A 56 22.11 5.03 -9.99
CA PRO A 56 20.78 5.38 -9.51
C PRO A 56 20.14 6.47 -10.37
N LEU A 57 18.88 6.27 -10.74
CA LEU A 57 18.10 7.23 -11.50
C LEU A 57 17.07 7.90 -10.60
N GLY A 58 17.31 9.17 -10.27
CA GLY A 58 16.39 10.01 -9.51
C GLY A 58 15.41 10.76 -10.40
N GLY A 59 14.40 11.36 -9.79
CA GLY A 59 13.41 12.21 -10.45
C GLY A 59 12.45 11.48 -11.38
N LEU A 60 12.29 10.14 -11.23
CA LEU A 60 11.32 9.35 -11.96
C LEU A 60 10.00 9.22 -11.17
N SER A 61 8.99 8.67 -11.83
CA SER A 61 7.70 8.34 -11.20
C SER A 61 7.34 6.90 -11.58
N PRO A 62 7.99 5.90 -10.95
CA PRO A 62 7.68 4.51 -11.25
C PRO A 62 6.22 4.18 -10.96
N VAL A 63 5.65 3.30 -11.76
CA VAL A 63 4.24 2.93 -11.66
C VAL A 63 4.14 1.43 -11.42
N VAL A 64 3.41 1.05 -10.37
CA VAL A 64 3.06 -0.33 -10.05
C VAL A 64 1.66 -0.60 -10.56
N THR A 65 1.52 -1.53 -11.48
CA THR A 65 0.23 -2.01 -11.96
C THR A 65 0.00 -3.43 -11.48
N ILE A 66 -1.12 -3.66 -10.84
CA ILE A 66 -1.56 -5.00 -10.43
C ILE A 66 -2.75 -5.42 -11.29
N THR A 67 -2.77 -6.67 -11.73
CA THR A 67 -3.83 -7.24 -12.58
C THR A 67 -4.21 -8.61 -12.06
N GLY A 68 -5.49 -8.84 -11.83
CA GLY A 68 -6.06 -10.11 -11.38
C GLY A 68 -7.57 -10.17 -11.63
N ASP A 69 -8.23 -11.18 -11.11
CA ASP A 69 -9.69 -11.35 -11.27
C ASP A 69 -10.50 -10.19 -10.67
N GLY A 70 -9.93 -9.49 -9.68
CA GLY A 70 -10.50 -8.29 -9.07
C GLY A 70 -10.36 -7.02 -9.91
N GLY A 71 -9.70 -7.08 -11.07
CA GLY A 71 -9.52 -5.94 -11.98
C GLY A 71 -8.06 -5.53 -12.18
N VAL A 72 -7.88 -4.26 -12.54
CA VAL A 72 -6.58 -3.64 -12.76
C VAL A 72 -6.50 -2.38 -11.91
N GLU A 73 -5.46 -2.28 -11.09
CA GLU A 73 -5.19 -1.09 -10.28
C GLU A 73 -3.77 -0.59 -10.54
N THR A 74 -3.59 0.71 -10.36
CA THR A 74 -2.33 1.39 -10.67
C THR A 74 -1.93 2.33 -9.53
N PHE A 75 -0.67 2.26 -9.11
CA PHE A 75 -0.13 3.03 -8.00
C PHE A 75 1.18 3.69 -8.43
N THR A 76 1.32 5.00 -8.17
CA THR A 76 2.54 5.74 -8.45
C THR A 76 3.46 5.69 -7.23
N ALA A 77 4.72 5.35 -7.46
CA ALA A 77 5.74 5.38 -6.42
C ALA A 77 6.34 6.78 -6.27
N THR A 78 6.72 7.12 -5.04
CA THR A 78 7.36 8.39 -4.70
C THR A 78 8.83 8.14 -4.37
N GLU A 79 9.72 9.01 -4.83
CA GLU A 79 11.15 8.93 -4.51
C GLU A 79 11.36 9.14 -3.01
N THR A 80 12.22 8.32 -2.43
CA THR A 80 12.62 8.42 -1.03
C THR A 80 13.74 9.44 -0.85
N SER A 81 14.36 9.51 0.31
CA SER A 81 15.57 10.33 0.52
C SER A 81 16.81 9.79 -0.20
N GLU A 82 16.75 8.56 -0.70
CA GLU A 82 17.82 7.92 -1.45
C GLU A 82 17.52 8.00 -2.95
N VAL A 83 18.46 8.56 -3.72
CA VAL A 83 18.32 8.75 -5.17
C VAL A 83 18.15 7.39 -5.86
N GLY A 84 17.14 7.29 -6.73
CA GLY A 84 16.84 6.08 -7.49
C GLY A 84 16.12 5.00 -6.68
N VAL A 85 15.70 5.33 -5.45
CA VAL A 85 14.91 4.47 -4.58
C VAL A 85 13.53 5.09 -4.35
N TYR A 86 12.49 4.32 -4.66
CA TYR A 86 11.10 4.75 -4.63
C TYR A 86 10.27 3.84 -3.75
N GLU A 87 9.21 4.35 -3.12
CA GLU A 87 8.24 3.57 -2.35
C GLU A 87 6.85 3.74 -2.94
N ALA A 88 6.12 2.64 -3.09
CA ALA A 88 4.70 2.65 -3.43
C ALA A 88 3.86 2.11 -2.27
N SER A 89 2.58 2.50 -2.23
CA SER A 89 1.59 1.93 -1.32
C SER A 89 0.53 1.22 -2.14
N VAL A 90 0.60 -0.09 -2.19
CA VAL A 90 -0.24 -0.95 -3.04
C VAL A 90 -1.24 -1.71 -2.18
N VAL A 91 -2.50 -1.73 -2.59
CA VAL A 91 -3.56 -2.52 -1.94
C VAL A 91 -4.15 -3.46 -2.97
N PHE A 92 -4.13 -4.75 -2.69
CA PHE A 92 -4.84 -5.75 -3.50
C PHE A 92 -6.32 -5.73 -3.12
N PRO A 93 -7.24 -5.42 -4.06
CA PRO A 93 -8.65 -5.24 -3.71
C PRO A 93 -9.37 -6.55 -3.36
N ALA A 94 -8.86 -7.69 -3.83
CA ALA A 94 -9.45 -9.01 -3.60
C ALA A 94 -8.37 -10.08 -3.40
N GLU A 95 -8.74 -11.20 -2.82
CA GLU A 95 -7.96 -12.43 -2.82
C GLU A 95 -7.87 -13.04 -4.21
N GLY A 96 -6.94 -13.95 -4.44
CA GLY A 96 -6.73 -14.64 -5.71
C GLY A 96 -5.37 -14.39 -6.32
N ASP A 97 -5.22 -14.75 -7.59
CA ASP A 97 -3.95 -14.65 -8.29
C ASP A 97 -3.81 -13.29 -8.97
N TRP A 98 -2.69 -12.64 -8.68
CA TRP A 98 -2.37 -11.31 -9.17
C TRP A 98 -1.02 -11.29 -9.89
N ARG A 99 -0.94 -10.49 -10.94
CA ARG A 99 0.32 -10.16 -11.62
C ARG A 99 0.69 -8.73 -11.27
N VAL A 100 1.95 -8.52 -10.95
CA VAL A 100 2.51 -7.20 -10.65
C VAL A 100 3.43 -6.79 -11.80
N VAL A 101 3.23 -5.61 -12.35
CA VAL A 101 4.10 -4.97 -13.32
C VAL A 101 4.58 -3.66 -12.74
N ILE A 102 5.90 -3.46 -12.70
CA ILE A 102 6.49 -2.20 -12.29
C ILE A 102 7.19 -1.59 -13.48
N ASP A 103 6.66 -0.45 -13.94
CA ASP A 103 7.27 0.39 -14.96
C ASP A 103 8.17 1.41 -14.26
N SER A 104 9.41 1.54 -14.70
CA SER A 104 10.38 2.43 -14.09
C SER A 104 10.11 3.92 -14.31
N GLY A 105 9.29 4.28 -15.30
CA GLY A 105 9.20 5.65 -15.81
C GLY A 105 10.43 6.07 -16.65
N PHE A 106 11.33 5.15 -16.98
CA PHE A 106 12.52 5.42 -17.81
C PHE A 106 12.56 4.48 -19.03
N GLY A 107 12.31 5.04 -20.20
CA GLY A 107 12.22 4.29 -21.44
C GLY A 107 11.12 3.22 -21.37
N GLU A 108 11.42 2.01 -21.82
CA GLU A 108 10.51 0.86 -21.75
C GLU A 108 10.90 -0.13 -20.64
N SER A 109 11.69 0.33 -19.66
CA SER A 109 12.23 -0.52 -18.61
C SER A 109 11.15 -0.88 -17.59
N ARG A 110 10.78 -2.15 -17.56
CA ARG A 110 9.76 -2.70 -16.64
C ARG A 110 10.15 -4.09 -16.15
N VAL A 111 9.60 -4.45 -15.01
CA VAL A 111 9.68 -5.80 -14.45
C VAL A 111 8.27 -6.35 -14.25
N THR A 112 8.10 -7.64 -14.53
CA THR A 112 6.84 -8.35 -14.30
C THR A 112 7.09 -9.46 -13.29
N TYR A 113 6.21 -9.55 -12.28
CA TYR A 113 6.25 -10.58 -11.25
C TYR A 113 4.89 -11.25 -11.11
N GLY A 114 4.90 -12.53 -10.81
CA GLY A 114 3.68 -13.31 -10.59
C GLY A 114 3.41 -14.33 -11.71
N PRO A 115 2.30 -15.04 -11.58
CA PRO A 115 1.23 -14.79 -10.64
C PRO A 115 1.67 -14.99 -9.18
N VAL A 116 1.11 -14.18 -8.27
CA VAL A 116 1.25 -14.29 -6.83
C VAL A 116 -0.14 -14.45 -6.22
N THR A 117 -0.28 -15.40 -5.31
CA THR A 117 -1.57 -15.65 -4.64
C THR A 117 -1.71 -14.74 -3.43
N ILE A 118 -2.69 -13.86 -3.47
CA ILE A 118 -3.07 -12.97 -2.37
C ILE A 118 -4.15 -13.67 -1.55
N GLY A 119 -3.89 -13.82 -0.24
CA GLY A 119 -4.81 -14.46 0.68
C GLY A 119 -5.93 -13.55 1.16
N SER A 120 -6.94 -14.14 1.80
CA SER A 120 -7.92 -13.39 2.58
C SER A 120 -7.26 -12.82 3.84
N ILE A 121 -7.76 -11.69 4.34
CA ILE A 121 -7.42 -11.23 5.69
C ILE A 121 -7.83 -12.34 6.65
N PRO A 122 -6.94 -12.87 7.51
CA PRO A 122 -7.36 -13.77 8.57
C PRO A 122 -8.48 -13.08 9.32
N ALA A 123 -9.67 -13.68 9.35
CA ALA A 123 -10.75 -13.17 10.19
C ALA A 123 -10.15 -13.09 11.60
N GLY A 124 -9.94 -11.87 12.10
CA GLY A 124 -9.39 -11.68 13.43
C GLY A 124 -10.20 -12.56 14.38
N GLU A 125 -9.52 -13.42 15.12
CA GLU A 125 -10.23 -14.20 16.14
C GLU A 125 -11.09 -13.21 16.91
N PRO A 126 -12.39 -13.46 17.06
CA PRO A 126 -13.23 -12.57 17.85
C PRO A 126 -12.51 -12.46 19.19
N SER A 127 -12.01 -11.25 19.51
CA SER A 127 -11.35 -11.02 20.78
C SER A 127 -12.38 -11.42 21.83
N SER A 128 -12.21 -12.61 22.39
CA SER A 128 -12.97 -13.06 23.51
C SER A 128 -12.55 -12.19 24.69
N PHE A 129 -13.08 -10.98 24.74
CA PHE A 129 -13.11 -10.26 26.00
C PHE A 129 -13.83 -11.21 26.96
N PRO A 130 -13.19 -11.64 28.06
CA PRO A 130 -13.92 -12.37 29.08
C PRO A 130 -15.10 -11.48 29.45
N ALA A 131 -16.31 -11.95 29.13
CA ALA A 131 -17.52 -11.28 29.53
C ALA A 131 -17.47 -11.21 31.06
N LEU A 132 -17.07 -10.04 31.57
CA LEU A 132 -17.19 -9.78 33.01
C LEU A 132 -18.65 -10.01 33.34
N PRO A 133 -18.98 -10.90 34.27
CA PRO A 133 -20.37 -11.16 34.60
C PRO A 133 -20.97 -9.87 35.14
N VAL A 134 -21.83 -9.26 34.34
CA VAL A 134 -22.56 -8.01 34.66
C VAL A 134 -23.40 -8.13 35.92
N GLY A 135 -23.47 -9.33 36.51
CA GLY A 135 -24.25 -9.63 37.71
C GLY A 135 -23.66 -9.23 39.05
N VAL A 136 -22.34 -8.99 39.18
CA VAL A 136 -21.74 -8.77 40.51
C VAL A 136 -21.78 -7.30 40.94
N GLY A 137 -21.90 -6.35 40.01
CA GLY A 137 -21.94 -4.91 40.32
C GLY A 137 -23.26 -4.42 40.91
N ILE A 138 -24.38 -5.05 40.61
CA ILE A 138 -25.72 -4.57 41.04
C ILE A 138 -26.03 -4.97 42.50
N ILE A 139 -25.49 -6.11 42.98
CA ILE A 139 -25.74 -6.58 44.35
C ILE A 139 -24.93 -5.75 45.36
N ALA A 140 -23.73 -5.30 45.02
CA ALA A 140 -22.91 -4.49 45.92
C ALA A 140 -23.46 -3.06 46.11
N GLY A 141 -24.08 -2.48 45.06
CA GLY A 141 -24.73 -1.15 45.15
C GLY A 141 -25.99 -1.15 45.97
N ALA A 142 -26.81 -2.20 45.89
CA ALA A 142 -28.03 -2.33 46.68
C ALA A 142 -27.77 -2.52 48.17
N ALA A 143 -26.69 -3.27 48.53
CA ALA A 143 -26.32 -3.48 49.93
C ALA A 143 -25.81 -2.20 50.61
N LEU A 144 -25.10 -1.32 49.92
CA LEU A 144 -24.62 -0.04 50.44
C LEU A 144 -25.74 0.96 50.65
N LEU A 145 -26.74 1.00 49.77
CA LEU A 145 -27.92 1.86 49.94
C LEU A 145 -28.79 1.42 51.10
N ALA A 146 -28.97 0.13 51.33
CA ALA A 146 -29.74 -0.39 52.47
C ALA A 146 -29.04 -0.10 53.80
N ALA A 147 -27.71 -0.23 53.90
CA ALA A 147 -26.93 0.08 55.10
C ALA A 147 -26.96 1.60 55.44
N GLY A 148 -26.91 2.47 54.41
CA GLY A 148 -27.00 3.93 54.59
C GLY A 148 -28.35 4.37 55.10
N MET A 149 -29.42 3.81 54.60
CA MET A 149 -30.80 4.14 55.04
C MET A 149 -31.06 3.68 56.48
N PHE A 150 -30.53 2.52 56.88
CA PHE A 150 -30.69 2.01 58.24
C PHE A 150 -29.96 2.86 59.26
N GLY A 151 -28.77 3.39 58.94
CA GLY A 151 -28.00 4.30 59.78
C GLY A 151 -28.70 5.62 60.04
N VAL A 152 -29.34 6.22 59.00
CA VAL A 152 -30.06 7.50 59.14
C VAL A 152 -31.34 7.35 59.98
N ILE A 153 -32.07 6.25 59.85
CA ILE A 153 -33.26 6.00 60.67
C ILE A 153 -32.89 5.76 62.14
N ARG A 154 -31.80 5.13 62.43
CA ARG A 154 -31.34 4.90 63.82
C ARG A 154 -30.87 6.17 64.49
N GLN A 155 -30.21 7.09 63.81
CA GLN A 155 -29.76 8.36 64.34
C GLN A 155 -30.94 9.29 64.72
N ARG A 156 -32.01 9.28 63.94
CA ARG A 156 -33.21 10.11 64.23
C ARG A 156 -33.98 9.69 65.47
N ARG A 157 -33.80 8.45 65.96
CA ARG A 157 -34.48 7.93 67.18
C ARG A 157 -33.71 8.24 68.47
N LEU A 158 -32.51 8.76 68.39
CA LEU A 158 -31.66 9.01 69.57
C LEU A 158 -31.54 10.50 69.95
N THR A 159 -32.28 11.40 69.30
CA THR A 159 -32.33 12.81 69.68
C THR A 159 -33.60 13.02 70.54
N PRO A 160 -33.53 13.13 71.87
CA PRO A 160 -34.67 13.55 72.68
C PRO A 160 -34.94 15.03 72.47
N ALA A 161 -36.23 15.39 72.31
CA ALA A 161 -36.70 16.76 72.27
C ALA A 161 -36.56 17.39 73.65
N SER A 162 -35.78 18.42 73.73
CA SER A 162 -35.74 19.37 74.84
C SER A 162 -36.28 20.71 74.41
#